data_6cf04831438dab26249597d59d4dd2b5
#
_entry.id   6cf04831438dab26249597d59d4dd2b5
#
_cell.length_a   1.000
_cell.length_b   1.000
_cell.length_c   1.000
_cell.angle_alpha   90.00
_cell.angle_beta   90.00
_cell.angle_gamma   90.00
#
_symmetry.space_group_name_H-M   'P 1'
#
loop_
_entity.id
_entity.type
_entity.pdbx_description
1 polymer ?
#
loop_
_entity_poly.entity_id
_entity_poly.type
_entity_poly.pdbx_seq_one_letter_code
_entity_poly.pdbx_strand_id
1 'polypeptide(L)'
;MTKSSDWIAQEQKYYAQTVRRQPVVIVRGQGTRVWDADGKEYLDFVAGWAVDNLGHCHPVVTQAIVEQAATLLQTSNQFYTVPQILLAQLLIENSCMDRVFFGNSGAEANEGALKLARKYGKAHRDGAYEVITAFNSFHGRTMATVAATGQPHYQEPFTPLLPGFVHVDYNDVEAIMNATTDKTAAVFLEPVQGEGGVIIPYDDYLKRVREWCDQQGLLLILDEVQTGMGRLGSLFGYQEYGVEPDVMTLAKGLGYGVPIGAFLSKESCMALTFGDHGSTFGGNALTTAAAYAGSKFLIENDIPGHAREMGEHLLARLNELKSRFAFVSAVRGKGLLAALEFESNITPQLLTHANQAGVLLNGVKPNAIRFMPPLTVTAAEIDEGLGRLEVALRKI
;
A
#
# COMPACT_ATOMS: atom_id res chain seq x y z
N MET A 1 7.97 -29.73 19.46
CA MET A 1 7.80 -28.34 18.98
C MET A 1 6.38 -27.90 19.36
N THR A 2 6.21 -26.66 19.76
CA THR A 2 4.91 -26.07 20.08
C THR A 2 4.10 -25.94 18.79
N LYS A 3 2.87 -26.44 18.76
CA LYS A 3 2.00 -26.45 17.57
C LYS A 3 1.37 -25.06 17.30
N SER A 4 0.93 -24.83 16.09
CA SER A 4 0.19 -23.61 15.73
C SER A 4 -1.00 -23.34 16.67
N SER A 5 -1.75 -24.36 17.08
CA SER A 5 -2.87 -24.25 18.03
C SER A 5 -2.48 -23.62 19.37
N ASP A 6 -1.28 -23.96 19.87
CA ASP A 6 -0.81 -23.47 21.17
C ASP A 6 -0.44 -21.99 21.10
N TRP A 7 0.20 -21.58 20.00
CA TRP A 7 0.53 -20.17 19.74
C TRP A 7 -0.71 -19.30 19.55
N ILE A 8 -1.72 -19.81 18.83
CA ILE A 8 -3.02 -19.13 18.65
C ILE A 8 -3.71 -18.94 20.01
N ALA A 9 -3.72 -19.97 20.86
CA ALA A 9 -4.31 -19.86 22.20
C ALA A 9 -3.57 -18.83 23.09
N GLN A 10 -2.24 -18.75 22.98
CA GLN A 10 -1.46 -17.71 23.70
C GLN A 10 -1.73 -16.31 23.16
N GLU A 11 -1.80 -16.15 21.83
CA GLU A 11 -2.13 -14.86 21.22
C GLU A 11 -3.51 -14.36 21.69
N GLN A 12 -4.51 -15.20 21.65
CA GLN A 12 -5.87 -14.87 22.14
C GLN A 12 -5.90 -14.42 23.60
N LYS A 13 -4.97 -14.90 24.42
CA LYS A 13 -4.87 -14.53 25.83
C LYS A 13 -4.19 -13.18 26.06
N TYR A 14 -3.19 -12.83 25.26
CA TYR A 14 -2.31 -11.68 25.54
C TYR A 14 -2.44 -10.52 24.56
N TYR A 15 -2.93 -10.75 23.34
CA TYR A 15 -3.00 -9.74 22.32
C TYR A 15 -4.38 -9.09 22.24
N ALA A 16 -4.44 -7.78 21.99
CA ALA A 16 -5.69 -7.08 21.75
C ALA A 16 -6.37 -7.62 20.48
N GLN A 17 -7.59 -8.15 20.62
CA GLN A 17 -8.33 -8.83 19.54
C GLN A 17 -8.97 -7.82 18.57
N THR A 18 -8.14 -7.04 17.89
CA THR A 18 -8.55 -5.98 16.93
C THR A 18 -8.49 -6.42 15.47
N VAL A 19 -7.81 -7.55 15.18
CA VAL A 19 -7.64 -8.08 13.82
C VAL A 19 -8.03 -9.55 13.79
N ARG A 20 -8.93 -9.92 12.87
CA ARG A 20 -9.26 -11.33 12.63
C ARG A 20 -8.13 -11.96 11.79
N ARG A 21 -7.41 -12.92 12.38
CA ARG A 21 -6.31 -13.64 11.70
C ARG A 21 -6.79 -14.93 11.07
N GLN A 22 -6.13 -15.32 9.99
CA GLN A 22 -6.20 -16.69 9.47
C GLN A 22 -5.44 -17.63 10.42
N PRO A 23 -5.88 -18.89 10.62
CA PRO A 23 -5.30 -19.79 11.62
C PRO A 23 -3.98 -20.42 11.14
N VAL A 24 -3.02 -19.59 10.73
CA VAL A 24 -1.67 -19.97 10.26
C VAL A 24 -0.65 -19.21 11.09
N VAL A 25 0.30 -19.92 11.71
CA VAL A 25 1.37 -19.33 12.54
C VAL A 25 2.68 -19.39 11.76
N ILE A 26 2.99 -18.32 11.02
CA ILE A 26 4.19 -18.25 10.19
C ILE A 26 5.43 -18.06 11.07
N VAL A 27 6.44 -18.88 10.86
CA VAL A 27 7.70 -18.87 11.62
C VAL A 27 8.95 -18.68 10.76
N ARG A 28 8.83 -18.82 9.44
CA ARG A 28 9.94 -18.65 8.49
C ARG A 28 9.41 -18.16 7.15
N GLY A 29 10.19 -17.35 6.45
CA GLY A 29 9.93 -16.92 5.08
C GLY A 29 11.21 -16.89 4.24
N GLN A 30 11.07 -17.13 2.93
CA GLN A 30 12.15 -16.99 1.96
C GLN A 30 11.54 -16.76 0.56
N GLY A 31 11.85 -15.63 -0.07
CA GLY A 31 11.25 -15.28 -1.37
C GLY A 31 9.73 -15.24 -1.28
N THR A 32 9.05 -15.99 -2.15
CA THR A 32 7.59 -16.12 -2.20
C THR A 32 7.02 -17.18 -1.23
N ARG A 33 7.86 -17.89 -0.48
CA ARG A 33 7.45 -19.03 0.35
C ARG A 33 7.54 -18.71 1.83
N VAL A 34 6.57 -19.22 2.59
CA VAL A 34 6.57 -19.17 4.06
C VAL A 34 6.24 -20.53 4.65
N TRP A 35 6.66 -20.75 5.89
CA TRP A 35 6.41 -22.00 6.63
C TRP A 35 5.77 -21.70 7.97
N ASP A 36 4.79 -22.51 8.32
CA ASP A 36 4.13 -22.40 9.63
C ASP A 36 4.86 -23.20 10.73
N ALA A 37 4.39 -23.04 11.96
CA ALA A 37 4.91 -23.73 13.15
C ALA A 37 4.72 -25.26 13.11
N ASP A 38 3.84 -25.76 12.26
CA ASP A 38 3.60 -27.19 12.05
C ASP A 38 4.47 -27.75 10.90
N GLY A 39 5.30 -26.91 10.27
CA GLY A 39 6.23 -27.26 9.20
C GLY A 39 5.62 -27.24 7.80
N LYS A 40 4.39 -26.82 7.64
CA LYS A 40 3.73 -26.72 6.34
C LYS A 40 4.23 -25.51 5.56
N GLU A 41 4.48 -25.71 4.27
CA GLU A 41 4.85 -24.66 3.32
C GLU A 41 3.63 -24.04 2.65
N TYR A 42 3.72 -22.73 2.39
CA TYR A 42 2.74 -21.95 1.65
C TYR A 42 3.43 -21.05 0.63
N LEU A 43 2.78 -20.85 -0.52
CA LEU A 43 3.06 -19.71 -1.37
C LEU A 43 2.32 -18.48 -0.81
N ASP A 44 3.05 -17.39 -0.60
CA ASP A 44 2.51 -16.15 -0.03
C ASP A 44 2.16 -15.14 -1.12
N PHE A 45 0.88 -15.05 -1.43
CA PHE A 45 0.34 -14.05 -2.36
C PHE A 45 -0.29 -12.85 -1.63
N VAL A 46 0.11 -12.63 -0.37
CA VAL A 46 -0.26 -11.47 0.46
C VAL A 46 0.94 -10.54 0.66
N ALA A 47 2.15 -11.11 0.83
CA ALA A 47 3.42 -10.43 1.05
C ALA A 47 3.31 -9.29 2.10
N GLY A 48 2.69 -9.60 3.28
CA GLY A 48 2.50 -8.60 4.33
C GLY A 48 1.58 -7.44 3.95
N TRP A 49 0.58 -7.64 3.10
CA TRP A 49 -0.23 -6.61 2.44
C TRP A 49 0.58 -5.71 1.49
N ALA A 50 1.32 -6.34 0.57
CA ALA A 50 2.21 -5.67 -0.38
C ALA A 50 3.38 -4.91 0.30
N VAL A 51 3.93 -5.47 1.36
CA VAL A 51 5.10 -4.94 2.10
C VAL A 51 6.39 -5.60 1.61
N ASP A 52 6.41 -6.92 1.53
CA ASP A 52 7.60 -7.71 1.18
C ASP A 52 7.80 -7.75 -0.34
N ASN A 53 7.99 -6.57 -0.96
CA ASN A 53 8.09 -6.45 -2.42
C ASN A 53 9.22 -7.27 -3.04
N LEU A 54 10.36 -7.44 -2.36
CA LEU A 54 11.46 -8.29 -2.82
C LEU A 54 11.37 -9.73 -2.29
N GLY A 55 10.26 -10.06 -1.60
CA GLY A 55 10.08 -11.35 -0.95
C GLY A 55 10.72 -11.42 0.44
N HIS A 56 10.34 -12.47 1.18
CA HIS A 56 10.80 -12.68 2.54
C HIS A 56 12.32 -12.88 2.61
N CYS A 57 12.95 -12.21 3.57
CA CYS A 57 14.39 -12.34 3.87
C CYS A 57 15.29 -12.14 2.64
N HIS A 58 14.99 -11.15 1.79
CA HIS A 58 15.83 -10.85 0.63
C HIS A 58 17.26 -10.52 1.06
N PRO A 59 18.29 -11.15 0.48
CA PRO A 59 19.68 -11.04 0.95
C PRO A 59 20.18 -9.60 1.06
N VAL A 60 19.91 -8.75 0.06
CA VAL A 60 20.35 -7.34 0.03
C VAL A 60 19.76 -6.54 1.20
N VAL A 61 18.46 -6.71 1.49
CA VAL A 61 17.80 -6.02 2.60
C VAL A 61 18.26 -6.57 3.94
N THR A 62 18.33 -7.90 4.08
CA THR A 62 18.79 -8.56 5.30
C THR A 62 20.22 -8.15 5.66
N GLN A 63 21.13 -8.12 4.68
CA GLN A 63 22.51 -7.69 4.90
C GLN A 63 22.59 -6.23 5.37
N ALA A 64 21.85 -5.33 4.70
CA ALA A 64 21.81 -3.92 5.09
C ALA A 64 21.28 -3.71 6.53
N ILE A 65 20.27 -4.49 6.95
CA ILE A 65 19.75 -4.48 8.31
C ILE A 65 20.82 -4.93 9.31
N VAL A 66 21.50 -6.05 9.05
CA VAL A 66 22.54 -6.62 9.94
C VAL A 66 23.70 -5.64 10.12
N GLU A 67 24.21 -5.09 9.02
CA GLU A 67 25.33 -4.13 9.04
C GLU A 67 24.93 -2.83 9.78
N GLN A 68 23.77 -2.28 9.47
CA GLN A 68 23.31 -1.04 10.07
C GLN A 68 22.95 -1.23 11.55
N ALA A 69 22.38 -2.37 11.93
CA ALA A 69 22.08 -2.69 13.33
C ALA A 69 23.36 -2.75 14.20
N ALA A 70 24.48 -3.19 13.62
CA ALA A 70 25.77 -3.21 14.29
C ALA A 70 26.48 -1.84 14.30
N THR A 71 26.02 -0.87 13.49
CA THR A 71 26.67 0.43 13.31
C THR A 71 25.96 1.54 14.09
N LEU A 72 24.69 1.76 13.82
CA LEU A 72 23.89 2.85 14.40
C LEU A 72 22.41 2.60 14.16
N LEU A 73 21.61 2.59 15.21
CA LEU A 73 20.14 2.38 15.10
C LEU A 73 19.39 3.71 14.97
N GLN A 74 19.61 4.63 15.91
CA GLN A 74 18.80 5.84 16.08
C GLN A 74 19.59 6.99 16.71
N THR A 75 19.40 8.22 16.20
CA THR A 75 20.02 9.44 16.75
C THR A 75 19.03 10.59 16.98
N SER A 76 17.75 10.37 16.70
CA SER A 76 16.72 11.41 16.50
C SER A 76 16.94 12.27 15.23
N ASN A 77 15.90 13.04 14.86
CA ASN A 77 15.98 13.99 13.73
C ASN A 77 16.70 15.31 14.09
N GLN A 78 17.38 15.37 15.24
CA GLN A 78 18.28 16.48 15.57
C GLN A 78 19.63 16.39 14.86
N PHE A 79 20.00 15.21 14.37
CA PHE A 79 21.28 14.96 13.71
C PHE A 79 21.06 14.33 12.34
N TYR A 80 21.97 14.61 11.42
CA TYR A 80 21.99 14.00 10.10
C TYR A 80 22.53 12.58 10.16
N THR A 81 21.95 11.67 9.38
CA THR A 81 22.45 10.30 9.17
C THR A 81 22.61 10.01 7.69
N VAL A 82 23.68 9.31 7.33
CA VAL A 82 23.98 9.00 5.93
C VAL A 82 22.87 8.17 5.26
N PRO A 83 22.35 7.08 5.87
CA PRO A 83 21.29 6.29 5.24
C PRO A 83 20.01 7.08 4.92
N GLN A 84 19.64 8.03 5.80
CA GLN A 84 18.48 8.89 5.60
C GLN A 84 18.66 9.79 4.37
N ILE A 85 19.84 10.38 4.21
CA ILE A 85 20.17 11.27 3.09
C ILE A 85 20.20 10.48 1.78
N LEU A 86 20.84 9.30 1.76
CA LEU A 86 20.92 8.45 0.58
C LEU A 86 19.54 8.00 0.11
N LEU A 87 18.65 7.60 1.03
CA LEU A 87 17.28 7.23 0.68
C LEU A 87 16.50 8.44 0.16
N ALA A 88 16.64 9.60 0.80
CA ALA A 88 15.99 10.83 0.34
C ALA A 88 16.41 11.17 -1.10
N GLN A 89 17.71 11.18 -1.35
CA GLN A 89 18.26 11.42 -2.70
C GLN A 89 17.72 10.42 -3.71
N LEU A 90 17.76 9.11 -3.41
CA LEU A 90 17.29 8.07 -4.32
C LEU A 90 15.81 8.26 -4.70
N LEU A 91 14.94 8.57 -3.74
CA LEU A 91 13.52 8.77 -3.99
C LEU A 91 13.26 10.03 -4.83
N ILE A 92 13.93 11.13 -4.54
CA ILE A 92 13.78 12.39 -5.27
C ILE A 92 14.30 12.27 -6.70
N GLU A 93 15.49 11.73 -6.90
CA GLU A 93 16.09 11.58 -8.24
C GLU A 93 15.29 10.66 -9.19
N ASN A 94 14.41 9.80 -8.63
CA ASN A 94 13.59 8.87 -9.41
C ASN A 94 12.09 9.23 -9.41
N SER A 95 11.71 10.42 -8.95
CA SER A 95 10.32 10.89 -8.90
C SER A 95 10.17 12.30 -9.46
N CYS A 96 8.92 12.79 -9.54
CA CYS A 96 8.61 14.19 -9.84
C CYS A 96 8.63 15.10 -8.60
N MET A 97 9.17 14.63 -7.48
CA MET A 97 9.16 15.32 -6.19
C MET A 97 10.50 16.00 -5.89
N ASP A 98 10.47 17.00 -4.99
CA ASP A 98 11.66 17.79 -4.61
C ASP A 98 12.05 17.60 -3.14
N ARG A 99 11.11 17.21 -2.29
CA ARG A 99 11.30 17.10 -0.83
C ARG A 99 10.67 15.81 -0.30
N VAL A 100 11.26 15.25 0.75
CA VAL A 100 10.74 14.07 1.45
C VAL A 100 10.82 14.26 2.96
N PHE A 101 9.82 13.76 3.67
CA PHE A 101 9.83 13.56 5.12
C PHE A 101 9.54 12.10 5.43
N PHE A 102 10.30 11.50 6.35
CA PHE A 102 10.13 10.11 6.75
C PHE A 102 9.37 9.97 8.08
N GLY A 103 8.35 9.11 8.09
CA GLY A 103 7.65 8.58 9.25
C GLY A 103 7.90 7.08 9.43
N ASN A 104 7.00 6.40 10.14
CA ASN A 104 7.13 4.97 10.46
C ASN A 104 6.03 4.10 9.83
N SER A 105 5.03 4.70 9.25
CA SER A 105 3.86 4.01 8.68
C SER A 105 3.19 4.83 7.58
N GLY A 106 2.34 4.16 6.78
CA GLY A 106 1.50 4.85 5.80
C GLY A 106 0.53 5.85 6.44
N ALA A 107 0.00 5.53 7.62
CA ALA A 107 -0.86 6.47 8.34
C ALA A 107 -0.11 7.75 8.73
N GLU A 108 1.13 7.65 9.23
CA GLU A 108 1.96 8.83 9.53
C GLU A 108 2.32 9.63 8.27
N ALA A 109 2.61 8.95 7.17
CA ALA A 109 2.86 9.61 5.88
C ALA A 109 1.63 10.41 5.41
N ASN A 110 0.45 9.80 5.49
CA ASN A 110 -0.81 10.43 5.14
C ASN A 110 -1.18 11.58 6.10
N GLU A 111 -0.94 11.45 7.41
CA GLU A 111 -1.08 12.55 8.38
C GLU A 111 -0.18 13.74 8.01
N GLY A 112 1.07 13.48 7.61
CA GLY A 112 2.00 14.49 7.13
C GLY A 112 1.50 15.22 5.88
N ALA A 113 1.00 14.47 4.89
CA ALA A 113 0.41 15.02 3.67
C ALA A 113 -0.86 15.86 3.95
N LEU A 114 -1.72 15.39 4.84
CA LEU A 114 -2.93 16.12 5.26
C LEU A 114 -2.58 17.43 6.02
N LYS A 115 -1.56 17.40 6.88
CA LYS A 115 -1.06 18.60 7.55
C LYS A 115 -0.47 19.59 6.55
N LEU A 116 0.29 19.10 5.55
CA LEU A 116 0.81 19.93 4.47
C LEU A 116 -0.34 20.58 3.70
N ALA A 117 -1.35 19.82 3.28
CA ALA A 117 -2.51 20.33 2.55
C ALA A 117 -3.26 21.43 3.33
N ARG A 118 -3.51 21.22 4.62
CA ARG A 118 -4.16 22.24 5.47
C ARG A 118 -3.32 23.52 5.63
N LYS A 119 -2.00 23.37 5.78
CA LYS A 119 -1.11 24.53 5.88
C LYS A 119 -0.97 25.26 4.55
N TYR A 120 -0.93 24.53 3.44
CA TYR A 120 -0.96 25.08 2.08
C TYR A 120 -2.25 25.89 1.87
N GLY A 121 -3.41 25.31 2.17
CA GLY A 121 -4.70 25.99 2.05
C GLY A 121 -4.79 27.25 2.92
N LYS A 122 -4.23 27.22 4.14
CA LYS A 122 -4.13 28.40 4.99
C LYS A 122 -3.25 29.50 4.40
N ALA A 123 -2.17 29.14 3.73
CA ALA A 123 -1.21 30.12 3.19
C ALA A 123 -1.60 30.65 1.80
N HIS A 124 -2.26 29.85 0.97
CA HIS A 124 -2.45 30.12 -0.46
C HIS A 124 -3.91 30.12 -0.93
N ARG A 125 -4.88 29.75 -0.04
CA ARG A 125 -6.30 29.58 -0.39
C ARG A 125 -7.23 30.10 0.72
N ASP A 126 -6.96 31.27 1.26
CA ASP A 126 -7.80 31.99 2.23
C ASP A 126 -8.25 31.15 3.44
N GLY A 127 -7.42 30.22 3.90
CA GLY A 127 -7.72 29.35 5.04
C GLY A 127 -8.44 28.05 4.69
N ALA A 128 -8.48 27.65 3.43
CA ALA A 128 -9.03 26.37 3.00
C ALA A 128 -8.38 25.19 3.75
N TYR A 129 -9.18 24.19 4.12
CA TYR A 129 -8.72 23.07 4.94
C TYR A 129 -9.41 21.75 4.61
N GLU A 130 -10.43 21.78 3.76
CA GLU A 130 -11.18 20.57 3.36
C GLU A 130 -10.38 19.76 2.34
N VAL A 131 -10.50 18.44 2.45
CA VAL A 131 -9.86 17.48 1.56
C VAL A 131 -10.93 16.57 0.97
N ILE A 132 -11.01 16.52 -0.35
CA ILE A 132 -11.87 15.59 -1.07
C ILE A 132 -11.17 14.24 -1.15
N THR A 133 -11.84 13.17 -0.72
CA THR A 133 -11.38 11.78 -0.82
C THR A 133 -12.43 10.93 -1.54
N ALA A 134 -12.14 9.65 -1.79
CA ALA A 134 -13.10 8.80 -2.46
C ALA A 134 -13.73 7.76 -1.53
N PHE A 135 -15.00 7.39 -1.78
CA PHE A 135 -15.60 6.21 -1.18
C PHE A 135 -14.79 4.94 -1.52
N ASN A 136 -14.80 3.96 -0.64
CA ASN A 136 -14.00 2.74 -0.69
C ASN A 136 -12.48 2.94 -0.60
N SER A 137 -11.97 4.16 -0.38
CA SER A 137 -10.55 4.41 -0.13
C SER A 137 -10.08 3.87 1.22
N PHE A 138 -8.77 3.72 1.37
CA PHE A 138 -8.16 3.39 2.65
C PHE A 138 -6.86 4.19 2.84
N HIS A 139 -6.85 5.10 3.83
CA HIS A 139 -5.70 5.99 4.08
C HIS A 139 -5.03 5.77 5.43
N GLY A 140 -5.58 4.90 6.29
CA GLY A 140 -4.96 4.54 7.58
C GLY A 140 -5.95 4.43 8.75
N ARG A 141 -5.39 4.32 9.97
CA ARG A 141 -6.14 4.03 11.20
C ARG A 141 -5.95 5.09 12.30
N THR A 142 -5.24 6.20 12.02
CA THR A 142 -5.20 7.37 12.92
C THR A 142 -6.46 8.20 12.74
N MET A 143 -6.75 9.13 13.65
CA MET A 143 -8.03 9.85 13.64
C MET A 143 -8.26 10.64 12.36
N ALA A 144 -7.23 11.32 11.79
CA ALA A 144 -7.39 12.03 10.52
C ALA A 144 -7.48 11.06 9.34
N THR A 145 -6.65 10.02 9.31
CA THR A 145 -6.67 9.05 8.20
C THR A 145 -7.92 8.16 8.20
N VAL A 146 -8.51 7.87 9.38
CA VAL A 146 -9.84 7.24 9.47
C VAL A 146 -10.91 8.16 8.93
N ALA A 147 -10.87 9.45 9.27
CA ALA A 147 -11.80 10.43 8.73
C ALA A 147 -11.67 10.59 7.20
N ALA A 148 -10.45 10.48 6.64
CA ALA A 148 -10.18 10.50 5.21
C ALA A 148 -10.59 9.20 4.49
N THR A 149 -10.59 8.05 5.19
CA THR A 149 -10.92 6.74 4.63
C THR A 149 -12.41 6.64 4.31
N GLY A 150 -12.77 6.47 3.04
CA GLY A 150 -14.16 6.46 2.57
C GLY A 150 -14.92 5.15 2.81
N GLN A 151 -14.78 4.55 4.00
CA GLN A 151 -15.42 3.29 4.37
C GLN A 151 -16.13 3.46 5.73
N PRO A 152 -17.46 3.60 5.76
CA PRO A 152 -18.24 3.93 6.97
C PRO A 152 -17.97 2.99 8.15
N HIS A 153 -17.81 1.69 7.90
CA HIS A 153 -17.57 0.70 8.97
C HIS A 153 -16.26 0.93 9.76
N TYR A 154 -15.28 1.66 9.17
CA TYR A 154 -14.08 2.08 9.90
C TYR A 154 -14.27 3.38 10.67
N GLN A 155 -15.23 4.20 10.26
CA GLN A 155 -15.49 5.53 10.81
C GLN A 155 -16.48 5.52 11.98
N GLU A 156 -17.57 4.75 11.86
CA GLU A 156 -18.68 4.71 12.81
C GLU A 156 -18.26 4.51 14.27
N PRO A 157 -17.31 3.60 14.61
CA PRO A 157 -16.89 3.39 16.00
C PRO A 157 -16.18 4.58 16.64
N PHE A 158 -15.71 5.57 15.83
CA PHE A 158 -14.86 6.67 16.28
C PHE A 158 -15.48 8.05 16.09
N THR A 159 -16.80 8.11 15.93
CA THR A 159 -17.54 9.39 15.85
C THR A 159 -17.53 10.11 17.19
N PRO A 160 -17.39 11.49 17.21
CA PRO A 160 -17.33 12.36 16.06
C PRO A 160 -15.96 12.36 15.37
N LEU A 161 -15.96 12.30 14.03
CA LEU A 161 -14.73 12.29 13.23
C LEU A 161 -14.10 13.70 13.16
N LEU A 162 -12.81 13.75 12.82
CA LEU A 162 -12.15 15.01 12.48
C LEU A 162 -12.85 15.64 11.26
N PRO A 163 -13.31 16.92 11.35
CA PRO A 163 -13.99 17.57 10.23
C PRO A 163 -13.04 17.95 9.10
N GLY A 164 -13.63 18.22 7.92
CA GLY A 164 -12.93 18.70 6.74
C GLY A 164 -12.60 17.59 5.72
N PHE A 165 -13.32 16.48 5.73
CA PHE A 165 -13.23 15.44 4.70
C PHE A 165 -14.57 15.33 3.98
N VAL A 166 -14.50 15.35 2.63
CA VAL A 166 -15.65 15.18 1.75
C VAL A 166 -15.41 13.95 0.89
N HIS A 167 -16.34 12.99 0.93
CA HIS A 167 -16.20 11.73 0.19
C HIS A 167 -17.05 11.76 -1.09
N VAL A 168 -16.45 11.37 -2.21
CA VAL A 168 -17.09 11.26 -3.52
C VAL A 168 -16.89 9.88 -4.12
N ASP A 169 -17.64 9.52 -5.15
CA ASP A 169 -17.42 8.27 -5.85
C ASP A 169 -16.09 8.29 -6.63
N TYR A 170 -15.34 7.20 -6.53
CA TYR A 170 -14.13 7.01 -7.32
C TYR A 170 -14.50 6.79 -8.79
N ASN A 171 -13.68 7.28 -9.73
CA ASN A 171 -13.99 7.32 -11.16
C ASN A 171 -15.08 8.32 -11.58
N ASP A 172 -15.47 9.25 -10.69
CA ASP A 172 -16.42 10.33 -10.97
C ASP A 172 -15.75 11.70 -10.78
N VAL A 173 -15.26 12.29 -11.88
CA VAL A 173 -14.63 13.61 -11.86
C VAL A 173 -15.68 14.71 -11.57
N GLU A 174 -16.90 14.55 -12.09
CA GLU A 174 -17.98 15.52 -11.87
C GLU A 174 -18.36 15.61 -10.40
N ALA A 175 -18.32 14.47 -9.68
CA ALA A 175 -18.53 14.46 -8.23
C ALA A 175 -17.43 15.25 -7.50
N ILE A 176 -16.15 15.18 -7.92
CA ILE A 176 -15.06 15.99 -7.38
C ILE A 176 -15.32 17.48 -7.68
N MET A 177 -15.69 17.81 -8.92
CA MET A 177 -15.98 19.19 -9.33
C MET A 177 -17.12 19.80 -8.51
N ASN A 178 -18.22 19.06 -8.34
CA ASN A 178 -19.39 19.50 -7.55
C ASN A 178 -19.10 19.59 -6.05
N ALA A 179 -18.20 18.78 -5.51
CA ALA A 179 -17.79 18.82 -4.11
C ALA A 179 -16.76 19.93 -3.81
N THR A 180 -16.13 20.50 -4.84
CA THR A 180 -15.12 21.55 -4.68
C THR A 180 -15.78 22.86 -4.24
N THR A 181 -15.26 23.45 -3.16
CA THR A 181 -15.69 24.74 -2.62
C THR A 181 -14.47 25.65 -2.38
N ASP A 182 -14.71 26.89 -1.95
CA ASP A 182 -13.68 27.83 -1.48
C ASP A 182 -12.88 27.29 -0.28
N LYS A 183 -13.45 26.33 0.47
CA LYS A 183 -12.78 25.66 1.61
C LYS A 183 -11.93 24.47 1.20
N THR A 184 -11.99 24.00 -0.04
CA THR A 184 -11.23 22.83 -0.51
C THR A 184 -9.76 23.19 -0.70
N ALA A 185 -8.86 22.45 -0.04
CA ALA A 185 -7.41 22.60 -0.13
C ALA A 185 -6.76 21.55 -1.05
N ALA A 186 -7.31 20.33 -1.09
CA ALA A 186 -6.71 19.21 -1.81
C ALA A 186 -7.74 18.16 -2.24
N VAL A 187 -7.35 17.39 -3.26
CA VAL A 187 -7.95 16.09 -3.61
C VAL A 187 -6.95 15.00 -3.24
N PHE A 188 -7.38 13.98 -2.50
CA PHE A 188 -6.55 12.91 -1.97
C PHE A 188 -7.08 11.56 -2.41
N LEU A 189 -6.36 10.88 -3.31
CA LEU A 189 -6.78 9.63 -3.96
C LEU A 189 -5.66 8.58 -3.93
N GLU A 190 -6.04 7.32 -4.10
CA GLU A 190 -5.14 6.23 -4.46
C GLU A 190 -5.07 6.12 -6.00
N PRO A 191 -3.90 5.87 -6.65
CA PRO A 191 -3.85 5.59 -8.09
C PRO A 191 -4.67 4.36 -8.50
N VAL A 192 -4.71 3.35 -7.63
CA VAL A 192 -5.62 2.19 -7.67
C VAL A 192 -6.10 1.96 -6.25
N GLN A 193 -7.40 1.90 -6.03
CA GLN A 193 -7.92 1.61 -4.69
C GLN A 193 -7.66 0.16 -4.29
N GLY A 194 -6.71 -0.06 -3.37
CA GLY A 194 -6.32 -1.40 -2.96
C GLY A 194 -7.34 -2.09 -2.08
N GLU A 195 -7.67 -1.48 -0.94
CA GLU A 195 -8.64 -2.02 0.04
C GLU A 195 -10.08 -1.91 -0.44
N GLY A 196 -10.36 -1.06 -1.41
CA GLY A 196 -11.66 -0.96 -2.08
C GLY A 196 -12.01 -2.17 -2.95
N GLY A 197 -11.08 -3.11 -3.15
CA GLY A 197 -11.26 -4.31 -3.98
C GLY A 197 -10.50 -4.25 -5.30
N VAL A 198 -9.36 -3.60 -5.34
CA VAL A 198 -8.52 -3.37 -6.52
C VAL A 198 -9.32 -2.66 -7.62
N ILE A 199 -9.78 -1.45 -7.31
CA ILE A 199 -10.54 -0.63 -8.28
C ILE A 199 -9.55 0.15 -9.13
N ILE A 200 -9.54 -0.18 -10.43
CA ILE A 200 -8.70 0.48 -11.43
C ILE A 200 -9.41 1.77 -11.88
N PRO A 201 -8.70 2.91 -11.98
CA PRO A 201 -9.27 4.13 -12.54
C PRO A 201 -9.56 3.97 -14.03
N TYR A 202 -10.57 4.68 -14.54
CA TYR A 202 -10.73 4.84 -15.98
C TYR A 202 -9.55 5.59 -16.58
N ASP A 203 -9.25 5.37 -17.85
CA ASP A 203 -8.01 5.82 -18.50
C ASP A 203 -7.74 7.33 -18.40
N ASP A 204 -8.78 8.15 -18.38
CA ASP A 204 -8.70 9.61 -18.31
C ASP A 204 -8.99 10.19 -16.90
N TYR A 205 -9.43 9.36 -15.94
CA TYR A 205 -9.90 9.83 -14.64
C TYR A 205 -8.86 10.69 -13.91
N LEU A 206 -7.68 10.14 -13.64
CA LEU A 206 -6.63 10.85 -12.90
C LEU A 206 -6.12 12.08 -13.66
N LYS A 207 -6.09 12.04 -15.00
CA LYS A 207 -5.70 13.20 -15.83
C LYS A 207 -6.70 14.34 -15.68
N ARG A 208 -7.99 14.05 -15.77
CA ARG A 208 -9.05 15.05 -15.56
C ARG A 208 -9.09 15.60 -14.14
N VAL A 209 -8.80 14.75 -13.15
CA VAL A 209 -8.64 15.21 -11.75
C VAL A 209 -7.45 16.17 -11.63
N ARG A 210 -6.29 15.85 -12.25
CA ARG A 210 -5.12 16.73 -12.27
C ARG A 210 -5.46 18.09 -12.91
N GLU A 211 -6.08 18.06 -14.10
CA GLU A 211 -6.53 19.27 -14.80
C GLU A 211 -7.46 20.13 -13.93
N TRP A 212 -8.40 19.50 -13.22
CA TRP A 212 -9.29 20.21 -12.31
C TRP A 212 -8.54 20.83 -11.12
N CYS A 213 -7.63 20.07 -10.51
CA CYS A 213 -6.80 20.59 -9.43
C CYS A 213 -5.98 21.82 -9.88
N ASP A 214 -5.39 21.78 -11.09
CA ASP A 214 -4.63 22.89 -11.66
C ASP A 214 -5.52 24.12 -11.87
N GLN A 215 -6.70 23.95 -12.45
CA GLN A 215 -7.66 25.03 -12.69
C GLN A 215 -8.13 25.70 -11.40
N GLN A 216 -8.30 24.92 -10.33
CA GLN A 216 -8.81 25.40 -9.05
C GLN A 216 -7.70 25.76 -8.05
N GLY A 217 -6.42 25.51 -8.36
CA GLY A 217 -5.29 25.69 -7.46
C GLY A 217 -5.34 24.77 -6.25
N LEU A 218 -5.87 23.54 -6.39
CA LEU A 218 -5.92 22.50 -5.37
C LEU A 218 -4.66 21.65 -5.43
N LEU A 219 -4.23 21.11 -4.30
CA LEU A 219 -3.22 20.06 -4.31
C LEU A 219 -3.83 18.74 -4.76
N LEU A 220 -3.16 18.02 -5.66
CA LEU A 220 -3.39 16.61 -5.91
C LEU A 220 -2.43 15.79 -5.05
N ILE A 221 -2.98 15.03 -4.12
CA ILE A 221 -2.24 14.09 -3.26
C ILE A 221 -2.55 12.67 -3.74
N LEU A 222 -1.50 11.90 -4.08
CA LEU A 222 -1.66 10.48 -4.40
C LEU A 222 -1.10 9.60 -3.27
N ASP A 223 -1.99 8.79 -2.69
CA ASP A 223 -1.63 7.74 -1.75
C ASP A 223 -1.05 6.54 -2.50
N GLU A 224 0.26 6.48 -2.53
CA GLU A 224 1.02 5.40 -3.16
C GLU A 224 1.53 4.37 -2.13
N VAL A 225 0.95 4.35 -0.95
CA VAL A 225 1.32 3.40 0.12
C VAL A 225 1.21 1.95 -0.36
N GLN A 226 0.24 1.64 -1.23
CA GLN A 226 0.09 0.29 -1.79
C GLN A 226 0.50 0.18 -3.26
N THR A 227 0.41 1.24 -4.02
CA THR A 227 0.63 1.27 -5.48
C THR A 227 2.06 1.56 -5.88
N GLY A 228 2.82 2.21 -4.99
CA GLY A 228 4.22 2.57 -5.23
C GLY A 228 5.20 1.40 -5.12
N MET A 229 6.47 1.72 -5.27
CA MET A 229 7.60 0.79 -5.14
C MET A 229 7.48 -0.45 -6.03
N GLY A 230 7.13 -0.24 -7.31
CA GLY A 230 7.12 -1.28 -8.33
C GLY A 230 5.82 -2.04 -8.50
N ARG A 231 4.84 -1.90 -7.60
CA ARG A 231 3.65 -2.77 -7.50
C ARG A 231 2.79 -2.79 -8.77
N LEU A 232 2.62 -1.65 -9.45
CA LEU A 232 1.79 -1.53 -10.65
C LEU A 232 2.56 -1.77 -11.96
N GLY A 233 3.89 -2.00 -11.91
CA GLY A 233 4.72 -2.18 -13.11
C GLY A 233 5.60 -0.98 -13.47
N SER A 234 5.52 0.11 -12.71
CA SER A 234 6.43 1.27 -12.70
C SER A 234 6.92 1.53 -11.27
N LEU A 235 7.94 2.35 -11.09
CA LEU A 235 8.48 2.64 -9.75
C LEU A 235 7.39 3.24 -8.84
N PHE A 236 6.63 4.20 -9.37
CA PHE A 236 5.47 4.82 -8.70
C PHE A 236 4.22 4.68 -9.56
N GLY A 237 3.06 4.51 -8.92
CA GLY A 237 1.81 4.29 -9.62
C GLY A 237 1.36 5.45 -10.49
N TYR A 238 1.68 6.70 -10.12
CA TYR A 238 1.36 7.88 -10.92
C TYR A 238 1.98 7.83 -12.33
N GLN A 239 3.13 7.17 -12.48
CA GLN A 239 3.83 7.03 -13.77
C GLN A 239 3.03 6.21 -14.78
N GLU A 240 2.25 5.21 -14.29
CA GLU A 240 1.38 4.38 -15.13
C GLU A 240 0.24 5.17 -15.78
N TYR A 241 -0.14 6.28 -15.17
CA TYR A 241 -1.23 7.15 -15.65
C TYR A 241 -0.74 8.46 -16.28
N GLY A 242 0.57 8.72 -16.24
CA GLY A 242 1.18 9.94 -16.75
C GLY A 242 0.68 11.20 -16.05
N VAL A 243 0.44 11.12 -14.73
CA VAL A 243 -0.13 12.20 -13.93
C VAL A 243 0.78 12.49 -12.74
N GLU A 244 1.42 13.65 -12.74
CA GLU A 244 2.27 14.08 -11.63
C GLU A 244 1.45 14.69 -10.50
N PRO A 245 1.49 14.10 -9.28
CA PRO A 245 0.87 14.72 -8.10
C PRO A 245 1.73 15.87 -7.56
N ASP A 246 1.12 16.68 -6.69
CA ASP A 246 1.82 17.69 -5.90
C ASP A 246 2.44 17.09 -4.63
N VAL A 247 1.80 16.06 -4.10
CA VAL A 247 2.24 15.30 -2.93
C VAL A 247 1.99 13.82 -3.17
N MET A 248 2.94 12.98 -2.75
CA MET A 248 2.85 11.53 -2.81
C MET A 248 3.19 10.92 -1.45
N THR A 249 2.48 9.87 -1.05
CA THR A 249 2.79 9.14 0.19
C THR A 249 3.22 7.71 -0.09
N LEU A 250 4.20 7.23 0.66
CA LEU A 250 4.79 5.90 0.54
C LEU A 250 4.86 5.20 1.90
N ALA A 251 4.79 3.89 1.91
CA ALA A 251 5.11 2.99 3.03
C ALA A 251 5.23 1.56 2.50
N LYS A 252 4.76 0.56 3.24
CA LYS A 252 4.68 -0.85 2.81
C LYS A 252 5.94 -1.29 2.05
N GLY A 253 5.84 -1.41 0.72
CA GLY A 253 6.93 -1.81 -0.15
C GLY A 253 8.20 -0.97 -0.07
N LEU A 254 8.13 0.27 0.42
CA LEU A 254 9.31 1.10 0.70
C LEU A 254 10.20 0.46 1.76
N GLY A 255 9.62 -0.26 2.72
CA GLY A 255 10.34 -0.80 3.88
C GLY A 255 10.87 -2.22 3.71
N TYR A 256 10.35 -3.00 2.74
CA TYR A 256 10.72 -4.40 2.53
C TYR A 256 10.65 -5.26 3.81
N GLY A 257 9.66 -4.98 4.68
CA GLY A 257 9.45 -5.65 5.96
C GLY A 257 9.76 -4.81 7.20
N VAL A 258 10.58 -3.74 7.10
CA VAL A 258 10.79 -2.81 8.22
C VAL A 258 9.80 -1.64 8.19
N PRO A 259 9.40 -1.11 9.38
CA PRO A 259 8.44 -0.02 9.45
C PRO A 259 9.05 1.31 8.99
N ILE A 260 8.54 1.85 7.89
CA ILE A 260 8.85 3.17 7.35
C ILE A 260 7.66 3.71 6.59
N GLY A 261 7.46 5.02 6.61
CA GLY A 261 6.57 5.76 5.74
C GLY A 261 7.23 7.03 5.29
N ALA A 262 6.75 7.62 4.22
CA ALA A 262 7.24 8.90 3.73
C ALA A 262 6.13 9.69 3.05
N PHE A 263 6.12 11.00 3.18
CA PHE A 263 5.45 11.85 2.22
C PHE A 263 6.50 12.66 1.45
N LEU A 264 6.25 12.79 0.16
CA LEU A 264 7.08 13.55 -0.75
C LEU A 264 6.24 14.68 -1.34
N SER A 265 6.85 15.81 -1.63
CA SER A 265 6.15 16.96 -2.25
C SER A 265 7.02 17.68 -3.24
N LYS A 266 6.38 18.41 -4.17
CA LYS A 266 7.05 19.44 -4.95
C LYS A 266 7.43 20.60 -4.03
N GLU A 267 8.55 21.29 -4.32
CA GLU A 267 9.00 22.46 -3.56
C GLU A 267 7.94 23.56 -3.50
N SER A 268 7.24 23.79 -4.62
CA SER A 268 6.16 24.78 -4.73
C SER A 268 4.99 24.55 -3.78
N CYS A 269 4.82 23.32 -3.29
CA CYS A 269 3.73 22.92 -2.39
C CYS A 269 4.19 22.76 -0.94
N MET A 270 5.50 22.80 -0.65
CA MET A 270 6.05 22.55 0.68
C MET A 270 5.78 23.75 1.61
N ALA A 271 4.58 23.79 2.15
CA ALA A 271 4.15 24.83 3.10
C ALA A 271 4.64 24.58 4.54
N LEU A 272 5.07 23.35 4.89
CA LEU A 272 5.56 23.04 6.23
C LEU A 272 6.94 23.67 6.48
N THR A 273 7.11 24.25 7.67
CA THR A 273 8.36 24.89 8.10
C THR A 273 8.87 24.26 9.39
N PHE A 274 10.06 24.69 9.86
CA PHE A 274 10.64 24.16 11.09
C PHE A 274 9.67 24.22 12.28
N GLY A 275 9.49 23.07 12.94
CA GLY A 275 8.60 22.91 14.09
C GLY A 275 7.16 22.49 13.77
N ASP A 276 6.71 22.52 12.52
CA ASP A 276 5.34 22.14 12.14
C ASP A 276 5.08 20.63 12.17
N HIS A 277 6.11 19.85 11.91
CA HIS A 277 6.01 18.39 11.85
C HIS A 277 7.30 17.74 12.37
N GLY A 278 7.19 16.51 12.87
CA GLY A 278 8.31 15.78 13.42
C GLY A 278 7.96 14.33 13.73
N SER A 279 9.00 13.51 13.90
CA SER A 279 8.87 12.11 14.31
C SER A 279 10.13 11.71 15.10
N THR A 280 9.97 10.98 16.20
CA THR A 280 11.10 10.48 16.97
C THR A 280 11.85 9.39 16.21
N PHE A 281 11.15 8.46 15.60
CA PHE A 281 11.74 7.30 14.92
C PHE A 281 11.75 7.41 13.40
N GLY A 282 10.96 8.32 12.82
CA GLY A 282 10.86 8.46 11.37
C GLY A 282 12.21 8.81 10.75
N GLY A 283 12.60 8.05 9.74
CA GLY A 283 13.88 8.23 9.05
C GLY A 283 15.11 7.79 9.84
N ASN A 284 14.96 6.92 10.84
CA ASN A 284 16.13 6.41 11.58
C ASN A 284 17.10 5.63 10.68
N ALA A 285 18.35 5.52 11.11
CA ALA A 285 19.42 4.94 10.29
C ALA A 285 19.14 3.49 9.89
N LEU A 286 18.53 2.67 10.78
CA LEU A 286 18.24 1.27 10.48
C LEU A 286 17.21 1.12 9.36
N THR A 287 16.06 1.79 9.50
CA THR A 287 14.95 1.62 8.53
C THR A 287 15.28 2.25 7.19
N THR A 288 16.00 3.37 7.17
CA THR A 288 16.43 4.02 5.93
C THR A 288 17.56 3.27 5.22
N ALA A 289 18.46 2.58 5.94
CA ALA A 289 19.46 1.71 5.32
C ALA A 289 18.80 0.50 4.62
N ALA A 290 17.84 -0.14 5.28
CA ALA A 290 17.06 -1.23 4.69
C ALA A 290 16.27 -0.77 3.45
N ALA A 291 15.55 0.34 3.58
CA ALA A 291 14.77 0.92 2.51
C ALA A 291 15.63 1.37 1.32
N TYR A 292 16.79 1.99 1.58
CA TYR A 292 17.74 2.38 0.55
C TYR A 292 18.27 1.17 -0.23
N ALA A 293 18.75 0.15 0.50
CA ALA A 293 19.31 -1.05 -0.13
C ALA A 293 18.26 -1.77 -1.00
N GLY A 294 17.05 -1.94 -0.48
CA GLY A 294 15.95 -2.57 -1.22
C GLY A 294 15.50 -1.75 -2.43
N SER A 295 15.33 -0.43 -2.27
CA SER A 295 14.89 0.46 -3.34
C SER A 295 15.94 0.60 -4.45
N LYS A 296 17.22 0.68 -4.07
CA LYS A 296 18.32 0.68 -5.03
C LYS A 296 18.34 -0.61 -5.85
N PHE A 297 18.25 -1.78 -5.18
CA PHE A 297 18.17 -3.07 -5.87
C PHE A 297 16.97 -3.15 -6.82
N LEU A 298 15.80 -2.69 -6.36
CA LEU A 298 14.57 -2.67 -7.15
C LEU A 298 14.72 -1.87 -8.45
N ILE A 299 15.37 -0.69 -8.38
CA ILE A 299 15.59 0.19 -9.53
C ILE A 299 16.67 -0.39 -10.47
N GLU A 300 17.84 -0.77 -9.91
CA GLU A 300 18.98 -1.25 -10.72
C GLU A 300 18.73 -2.57 -11.45
N ASN A 301 17.77 -3.39 -10.95
CA ASN A 301 17.41 -4.66 -11.56
C ASN A 301 16.07 -4.65 -12.30
N ASP A 302 15.50 -3.47 -12.55
CA ASP A 302 14.20 -3.28 -13.23
C ASP A 302 13.09 -4.22 -12.69
N ILE A 303 13.01 -4.34 -11.36
CA ILE A 303 11.95 -5.13 -10.72
C ILE A 303 10.54 -4.63 -11.07
N PRO A 304 10.29 -3.30 -11.28
CA PRO A 304 9.01 -2.84 -11.79
C PRO A 304 8.66 -3.41 -13.18
N GLY A 305 9.62 -3.48 -14.11
CA GLY A 305 9.42 -4.11 -15.42
C GLY A 305 9.08 -5.59 -15.29
N HIS A 306 9.80 -6.34 -14.43
CA HIS A 306 9.47 -7.72 -14.11
C HIS A 306 8.05 -7.86 -13.50
N ALA A 307 7.66 -6.95 -12.59
CA ALA A 307 6.32 -6.96 -11.99
C ALA A 307 5.22 -6.70 -13.02
N ARG A 308 5.49 -5.92 -14.06
CA ARG A 308 4.57 -5.72 -15.19
C ARG A 308 4.36 -7.02 -15.96
N GLU A 309 5.45 -7.68 -16.36
CA GLU A 309 5.39 -8.95 -17.09
C GLU A 309 4.69 -10.06 -16.29
N MET A 310 5.06 -10.23 -15.02
CA MET A 310 4.42 -11.21 -14.14
C MET A 310 2.96 -10.86 -13.83
N GLY A 311 2.63 -9.58 -13.80
CA GLY A 311 1.25 -9.09 -13.65
C GLY A 311 0.37 -9.45 -14.84
N GLU A 312 0.89 -9.30 -16.08
CA GLU A 312 0.21 -9.74 -17.30
C GLU A 312 -0.01 -11.25 -17.29
N HIS A 313 1.01 -12.03 -16.90
CA HIS A 313 0.88 -13.48 -16.76
C HIS A 313 -0.18 -13.84 -15.70
N LEU A 314 -0.14 -13.23 -14.51
CA LEU A 314 -1.12 -13.45 -13.45
C LEU A 314 -2.56 -13.17 -13.93
N LEU A 315 -2.78 -12.03 -14.58
CA LEU A 315 -4.11 -11.65 -15.10
C LEU A 315 -4.61 -12.61 -16.18
N ALA A 316 -3.74 -13.07 -17.08
CA ALA A 316 -4.09 -14.07 -18.08
C ALA A 316 -4.53 -15.38 -17.41
N ARG A 317 -3.78 -15.88 -16.44
CA ARG A 317 -4.11 -17.10 -15.70
C ARG A 317 -5.39 -16.96 -14.85
N LEU A 318 -5.63 -15.80 -14.25
CA LEU A 318 -6.88 -15.51 -13.53
C LEU A 318 -8.09 -15.50 -14.47
N ASN A 319 -7.95 -14.98 -15.69
CA ASN A 319 -9.01 -15.02 -16.71
C ASN A 319 -9.29 -16.44 -17.18
N GLU A 320 -8.31 -17.32 -17.26
CA GLU A 320 -8.52 -18.75 -17.51
C GLU A 320 -9.35 -19.40 -16.38
N LEU A 321 -9.05 -19.08 -15.11
CA LEU A 321 -9.86 -19.55 -13.97
C LEU A 321 -11.31 -19.03 -14.08
N LYS A 322 -11.50 -17.74 -14.42
CA LYS A 322 -12.82 -17.16 -14.64
C LYS A 322 -13.60 -17.94 -15.71
N SER A 323 -12.97 -18.32 -16.82
CA SER A 323 -13.65 -19.08 -17.89
C SER A 323 -14.08 -20.50 -17.46
N ARG A 324 -13.44 -21.06 -16.42
CA ARG A 324 -13.66 -22.44 -15.94
C ARG A 324 -14.62 -22.51 -14.73
N PHE A 325 -14.79 -21.43 -14.00
CA PHE A 325 -15.64 -21.34 -12.81
C PHE A 325 -16.72 -20.27 -13.00
N ALA A 326 -17.94 -20.68 -13.33
CA ALA A 326 -19.05 -19.77 -13.66
C ALA A 326 -19.37 -18.77 -12.53
N PHE A 327 -19.08 -19.10 -11.27
CA PHE A 327 -19.31 -18.20 -10.13
C PHE A 327 -18.23 -17.12 -9.96
N VAL A 328 -17.19 -17.10 -10.79
CA VAL A 328 -16.20 -16.02 -10.83
C VAL A 328 -16.74 -14.91 -11.74
N SER A 329 -17.13 -13.79 -11.14
CA SER A 329 -17.79 -12.69 -11.85
C SER A 329 -16.80 -11.75 -12.56
N ALA A 330 -15.67 -11.41 -11.92
CA ALA A 330 -14.70 -10.48 -12.49
C ALA A 330 -13.25 -10.80 -12.13
N VAL A 331 -12.35 -10.40 -13.04
CA VAL A 331 -10.91 -10.29 -12.83
C VAL A 331 -10.53 -8.85 -13.10
N ARG A 332 -9.73 -8.24 -12.23
CA ARG A 332 -9.16 -6.90 -12.43
C ARG A 332 -7.81 -6.77 -11.77
N GLY A 333 -6.99 -5.86 -12.26
CA GLY A 333 -5.66 -5.62 -11.71
C GLY A 333 -4.78 -4.81 -12.63
N LYS A 334 -3.63 -4.41 -12.08
CA LYS A 334 -2.54 -3.77 -12.81
C LYS A 334 -1.21 -4.15 -12.13
N GLY A 335 -0.24 -4.57 -12.92
CA GLY A 335 0.99 -5.18 -12.39
C GLY A 335 0.66 -6.35 -11.47
N LEU A 336 1.33 -6.45 -10.34
CA LEU A 336 1.12 -7.50 -9.34
C LEU A 336 0.15 -7.07 -8.20
N LEU A 337 -0.83 -6.24 -8.52
CA LEU A 337 -2.00 -5.94 -7.69
C LEU A 337 -3.25 -6.37 -8.46
N ALA A 338 -3.80 -7.54 -8.12
CA ALA A 338 -4.93 -8.13 -8.83
C ALA A 338 -6.02 -8.61 -7.87
N ALA A 339 -7.25 -8.75 -8.38
CA ALA A 339 -8.39 -9.30 -7.64
C ALA A 339 -9.20 -10.26 -8.49
N LEU A 340 -9.77 -11.25 -7.82
CA LEU A 340 -10.77 -12.16 -8.33
C LEU A 340 -12.06 -11.96 -7.54
N GLU A 341 -13.16 -11.65 -8.23
CA GLU A 341 -14.47 -11.38 -7.64
C GLU A 341 -15.45 -12.51 -7.94
N PHE A 342 -16.36 -12.76 -7.02
CA PHE A 342 -17.33 -13.84 -7.06
C PHE A 342 -18.76 -13.31 -7.03
N GLU A 343 -19.72 -14.08 -7.57
CA GLU A 343 -21.14 -13.73 -7.53
C GLU A 343 -21.74 -13.77 -6.12
N SER A 344 -21.10 -14.46 -5.18
CA SER A 344 -21.57 -14.62 -3.80
C SER A 344 -20.46 -14.49 -2.76
N ASN A 345 -20.83 -14.36 -1.50
CA ASN A 345 -19.93 -14.10 -0.36
C ASN A 345 -19.17 -15.37 0.08
N ILE A 346 -18.34 -15.93 -0.80
CA ILE A 346 -17.58 -17.18 -0.58
C ILE A 346 -16.18 -16.96 -0.01
N THR A 347 -15.70 -15.73 0.08
CA THR A 347 -14.32 -15.43 0.45
C THR A 347 -13.87 -16.11 1.74
N PRO A 348 -14.61 -16.11 2.87
CA PRO A 348 -14.16 -16.76 4.10
C PRO A 348 -13.96 -18.27 3.95
N GLN A 349 -14.87 -18.95 3.23
CA GLN A 349 -14.77 -20.39 2.96
C GLN A 349 -13.59 -20.66 2.03
N LEU A 350 -13.43 -19.88 0.97
CA LEU A 350 -12.36 -20.03 -0.01
C LEU A 350 -10.98 -19.86 0.65
N LEU A 351 -10.79 -18.87 1.52
CA LEU A 351 -9.52 -18.67 2.24
C LEU A 351 -9.17 -19.89 3.11
N THR A 352 -10.16 -20.53 3.73
CA THR A 352 -9.95 -21.75 4.49
C THR A 352 -9.43 -22.89 3.59
N HIS A 353 -10.04 -23.07 2.42
CA HIS A 353 -9.61 -24.09 1.46
C HIS A 353 -8.26 -23.75 0.80
N ALA A 354 -7.99 -22.45 0.52
CA ALA A 354 -6.71 -21.99 -0.01
C ALA A 354 -5.56 -22.28 0.98
N ASN A 355 -5.78 -21.98 2.29
CA ASN A 355 -4.80 -22.32 3.33
C ASN A 355 -4.55 -23.85 3.39
N GLN A 356 -5.60 -24.66 3.29
CA GLN A 356 -5.44 -26.12 3.23
C GLN A 356 -4.64 -26.56 2.01
N ALA A 357 -4.82 -25.91 0.86
CA ALA A 357 -4.09 -26.18 -0.37
C ALA A 357 -2.66 -25.60 -0.38
N GLY A 358 -2.27 -24.77 0.61
CA GLY A 358 -0.93 -24.23 0.74
C GLY A 358 -0.69 -22.92 -0.03
N VAL A 359 -1.72 -22.11 -0.25
CA VAL A 359 -1.58 -20.75 -0.78
C VAL A 359 -2.25 -19.75 0.16
N LEU A 360 -1.52 -18.69 0.52
CA LEU A 360 -2.03 -17.59 1.34
C LEU A 360 -2.58 -16.49 0.44
N LEU A 361 -3.82 -16.10 0.70
CA LEU A 361 -4.55 -15.07 -0.04
C LEU A 361 -5.20 -14.07 0.91
N ASN A 362 -5.48 -12.88 0.42
CA ASN A 362 -6.15 -11.83 1.18
C ASN A 362 -7.60 -11.67 0.71
N GLY A 363 -8.56 -11.82 1.63
CA GLY A 363 -9.94 -11.44 1.40
C GLY A 363 -10.08 -9.92 1.54
N VAL A 364 -10.42 -9.23 0.47
CA VAL A 364 -10.57 -7.77 0.44
C VAL A 364 -12.04 -7.35 0.55
N LYS A 365 -12.96 -8.21 0.10
CA LYS A 365 -14.42 -8.10 0.28
C LYS A 365 -15.01 -9.47 0.59
N PRO A 366 -16.25 -9.55 1.09
CA PRO A 366 -16.91 -10.84 1.33
C PRO A 366 -16.98 -11.73 0.07
N ASN A 367 -16.96 -11.11 -1.11
CA ASN A 367 -17.01 -11.76 -2.43
C ASN A 367 -15.77 -11.49 -3.29
N ALA A 368 -14.62 -11.10 -2.70
CA ALA A 368 -13.42 -10.86 -3.50
C ALA A 368 -12.14 -11.21 -2.73
N ILE A 369 -11.19 -11.84 -3.42
CA ILE A 369 -9.82 -12.08 -2.97
C ILE A 369 -8.85 -11.22 -3.77
N ARG A 370 -7.75 -10.83 -3.11
CA ARG A 370 -6.69 -9.99 -3.67
C ARG A 370 -5.38 -10.74 -3.71
N PHE A 371 -4.61 -10.49 -4.76
CA PHE A 371 -3.28 -11.05 -5.00
C PHE A 371 -2.25 -9.92 -4.95
N MET A 372 -1.25 -10.08 -4.11
CA MET A 372 -0.13 -9.15 -3.93
C MET A 372 1.16 -9.94 -3.65
N PRO A 373 1.57 -10.87 -4.56
CA PRO A 373 2.80 -11.62 -4.32
C PRO A 373 4.00 -10.67 -4.25
N PRO A 374 5.17 -11.12 -3.75
CA PRO A 374 6.43 -10.41 -3.97
C PRO A 374 6.63 -10.06 -5.45
N LEU A 375 7.25 -8.92 -5.74
CA LEU A 375 7.49 -8.49 -7.13
C LEU A 375 8.51 -9.37 -7.85
N THR A 376 9.28 -10.14 -7.09
CA THR A 376 10.25 -11.14 -7.58
C THR A 376 9.64 -12.51 -7.86
N VAL A 377 8.30 -12.63 -7.76
CA VAL A 377 7.59 -13.89 -8.07
C VAL A 377 7.87 -14.32 -9.49
N THR A 378 8.03 -15.62 -9.72
CA THR A 378 8.23 -16.20 -11.04
C THR A 378 6.93 -16.70 -11.66
N ALA A 379 6.88 -16.84 -13.00
CA ALA A 379 5.72 -17.42 -13.69
C ALA A 379 5.39 -18.83 -13.15
N ALA A 380 6.41 -19.64 -12.86
CA ALA A 380 6.21 -20.98 -12.29
C ALA A 380 5.56 -20.94 -10.89
N GLU A 381 5.93 -19.97 -10.04
CA GLU A 381 5.30 -19.78 -8.72
C GLU A 381 3.87 -19.26 -8.84
N ILE A 382 3.60 -18.39 -9.82
CA ILE A 382 2.22 -17.94 -10.14
C ILE A 382 1.39 -19.13 -10.56
N ASP A 383 1.88 -19.95 -11.49
CA ASP A 383 1.16 -21.13 -11.99
C ASP A 383 0.94 -22.17 -10.87
N GLU A 384 1.93 -22.41 -10.02
CA GLU A 384 1.81 -23.29 -8.86
C GLU A 384 0.76 -22.75 -7.87
N GLY A 385 0.81 -21.43 -7.53
CA GLY A 385 -0.13 -20.81 -6.60
C GLY A 385 -1.56 -20.84 -7.10
N LEU A 386 -1.77 -20.56 -8.39
CA LEU A 386 -3.09 -20.62 -9.01
C LEU A 386 -3.59 -22.07 -9.18
N GLY A 387 -2.70 -23.04 -9.39
CA GLY A 387 -3.04 -24.48 -9.32
C GLY A 387 -3.55 -24.87 -7.92
N ARG A 388 -2.88 -24.40 -6.85
CA ARG A 388 -3.34 -24.60 -5.45
C ARG A 388 -4.68 -23.89 -5.19
N LEU A 389 -4.89 -22.69 -5.73
CA LEU A 389 -6.16 -21.97 -5.67
C LEU A 389 -7.28 -22.74 -6.39
N GLU A 390 -6.99 -23.30 -7.56
CA GLU A 390 -7.98 -24.09 -8.32
C GLU A 390 -8.48 -25.30 -7.50
N VAL A 391 -7.60 -25.99 -6.78
CA VAL A 391 -7.99 -27.05 -5.84
C VAL A 391 -8.94 -26.54 -4.77
N ALA A 392 -8.74 -25.30 -4.28
CA ALA A 392 -9.62 -24.67 -3.31
C ALA A 392 -10.98 -24.28 -3.93
N LEU A 393 -10.99 -23.70 -5.14
CA LEU A 393 -12.21 -23.31 -5.85
C LEU A 393 -13.12 -24.51 -6.19
N ARG A 394 -12.54 -25.69 -6.45
CA ARG A 394 -13.33 -26.92 -6.69
C ARG A 394 -14.08 -27.45 -5.45
N LYS A 395 -13.80 -26.88 -4.26
CA LYS A 395 -14.46 -27.25 -2.99
C LYS A 395 -15.58 -26.28 -2.60
N ILE A 396 -15.76 -25.21 -3.40
CA ILE A 396 -16.85 -24.26 -3.25
C ILE A 396 -18.08 -24.75 -4.02
#